data_b5772667d218d39c7b0b7556b46b0052
#
_entry.id   b5772667d218d39c7b0b7556b46b0052
#
_cell.length_a   1.000
_cell.length_b   1.000
_cell.length_c   1.000
_cell.angle_alpha   90.00
_cell.angle_beta   90.00
_cell.angle_gamma   90.00
#
_symmetry.space_group_name_H-M   'P 1'
#
loop_
_entity.id
_entity.type
_entity.pdbx_description
1 polymer ?
#
loop_
_entity_poly.entity_id
_entity_poly.type
_entity_poly.pdbx_seq_one_letter_code
_entity_poly.pdbx_strand_id
1 'polypeptide(L)' 'MDEREKPVSDWRLERLDKTLLQILRAGAYELIARPDIPAGTIISEYLDVAHAFFEKSDTRIVNGVLDAVGKAVR' A
#
# COMPACT_ATOMS: atom_id res chain seq x y z
N MET A 1 25.21 -7.47 7.22
CA MET A 1 24.27 -8.07 6.23
C MET A 1 24.13 -7.17 5.02
N ASP A 2 24.25 -7.77 3.85
CA ASP A 2 24.06 -7.03 2.60
C ASP A 2 22.59 -6.61 2.49
N GLU A 3 22.36 -5.41 1.99
CA GLU A 3 21.00 -4.93 1.77
C GLU A 3 20.16 -5.89 0.94
N ARG A 4 20.77 -6.56 -0.03
CA ARG A 4 20.05 -7.49 -0.88
C ARG A 4 19.56 -8.72 -0.13
N GLU A 5 20.12 -9.00 1.02
CA GLU A 5 19.74 -10.15 1.84
C GLU A 5 18.64 -9.83 2.82
N LYS A 6 18.33 -8.55 2.99
CA LYS A 6 17.25 -8.17 3.87
C LYS A 6 15.90 -8.50 3.23
N PRO A 7 14.90 -8.90 4.03
CA PRO A 7 13.55 -9.04 3.52
C PRO A 7 13.11 -7.71 2.89
N VAL A 8 12.48 -7.79 1.75
CA VAL A 8 12.05 -6.58 1.04
C VAL A 8 11.14 -5.74 1.91
N SER A 9 10.26 -6.38 2.68
CA SER A 9 9.34 -5.68 3.56
C SER A 9 10.06 -4.85 4.61
N ASP A 10 11.10 -5.40 5.25
CA ASP A 10 11.86 -4.66 6.27
C ASP A 10 12.60 -3.49 5.66
N TRP A 11 13.26 -3.75 4.53
CA TRP A 11 14.01 -2.72 3.84
C TRP A 11 13.10 -1.57 3.41
N ARG A 12 11.92 -1.88 2.92
CA ARG A 12 10.98 -0.87 2.44
C ARG A 12 10.37 -0.07 3.58
N LEU A 13 10.08 -0.72 4.70
CA LEU A 13 9.55 -0.01 5.85
C LEU A 13 10.50 1.06 6.35
N GLU A 14 11.80 0.81 6.30
CA GLU A 14 12.79 1.80 6.68
C GLU A 14 12.84 2.97 5.73
N ARG A 15 12.43 2.78 4.48
CA ARG A 15 12.51 3.78 3.43
C ARG A 15 11.20 4.47 3.09
N LEU A 16 10.10 3.99 3.64
CA LEU A 16 8.82 4.60 3.35
C LEU A 16 8.78 6.02 3.89
N ASP A 17 8.47 6.96 3.02
CA ASP A 17 8.28 8.33 3.47
C ASP A 17 6.90 8.48 4.09
N LYS A 18 6.68 9.63 4.71
CA LYS A 18 5.43 9.87 5.42
C LYS A 18 4.23 9.91 4.50
N THR A 19 4.42 10.37 3.27
CA THR A 19 3.34 10.45 2.30
C THR A 19 2.86 9.07 1.91
N LEU A 20 3.79 8.15 1.68
CA LEU A 20 3.44 6.78 1.32
C LEU A 20 2.71 6.10 2.47
N LEU A 21 3.17 6.31 3.71
CA LEU A 21 2.49 5.78 4.89
C LEU A 21 1.07 6.32 5.01
N GLN A 22 0.86 7.61 4.71
CA GLN A 22 -0.46 8.20 4.74
C GLN A 22 -1.39 7.55 3.72
N ILE A 23 -0.89 7.28 2.54
CA ILE A 23 -1.67 6.61 1.49
C ILE A 23 -2.06 5.21 1.96
N LEU A 24 -1.12 4.47 2.52
CA LEU A 24 -1.39 3.12 3.02
C LEU A 24 -2.42 3.13 4.14
N ARG A 25 -2.30 4.05 5.09
CA ARG A 25 -3.25 4.17 6.19
C ARG A 25 -4.64 4.54 5.70
N ALA A 26 -4.72 5.52 4.80
CA ALA A 26 -6.01 5.96 4.28
C ALA A 26 -6.70 4.85 3.50
N GLY A 27 -5.96 4.15 2.65
CA GLY A 27 -6.51 3.04 1.88
C GLY A 27 -6.97 1.90 2.77
N ALA A 28 -6.16 1.54 3.77
CA ALA A 28 -6.52 0.49 4.71
C ALA A 28 -7.76 0.88 5.51
N TYR A 29 -7.83 2.13 5.94
CA TYR A 29 -8.98 2.63 6.68
C TYR A 29 -10.26 2.51 5.85
N GLU A 30 -10.22 2.90 4.60
CA GLU A 30 -11.39 2.79 3.74
C GLU A 30 -11.81 1.34 3.50
N LEU A 31 -10.85 0.45 3.33
CA LEU A 31 -11.15 -0.97 3.16
C LEU A 31 -11.90 -1.53 4.37
N ILE A 32 -11.58 -1.03 5.56
CA ILE A 32 -12.24 -1.46 6.78
C ILE A 32 -13.57 -0.74 6.96
N ALA A 33 -13.59 0.57 6.76
CA ALA A 33 -14.73 1.42 7.09
C ALA A 33 -15.82 1.47 6.03
N ARG A 34 -15.49 1.11 4.78
CA ARG A 34 -16.43 1.20 3.68
C ARG A 34 -16.64 -0.15 3.00
N PRO A 35 -17.31 -1.10 3.68
CA PRO A 35 -17.57 -2.40 3.07
C PRO A 35 -18.54 -2.35 1.89
N ASP A 36 -19.23 -1.24 1.73
CA ASP A 36 -20.13 -1.00 0.60
C ASP A 36 -19.39 -0.74 -0.71
N ILE A 37 -18.11 -0.38 -0.63
CA ILE A 37 -17.29 -0.13 -1.82
C ILE A 37 -16.42 -1.35 -2.10
N PRO A 38 -16.39 -1.86 -3.34
CA PRO A 38 -15.52 -3.01 -3.66
C PRO A 38 -14.06 -2.71 -3.35
N ALA A 39 -13.37 -3.69 -2.78
CA ALA A 39 -11.97 -3.54 -2.42
C ALA A 39 -11.12 -3.13 -3.63
N GLY A 40 -11.36 -3.73 -4.78
CA GLY A 40 -10.62 -3.41 -6.00
C GLY A 40 -10.76 -1.95 -6.41
N THR A 41 -11.93 -1.38 -6.19
CA THR A 41 -12.17 0.03 -6.50
C THR A 41 -11.34 0.94 -5.59
N ILE A 42 -11.34 0.65 -4.29
CA ILE A 42 -10.57 1.43 -3.33
C ILE A 42 -9.09 1.34 -3.65
N ILE A 43 -8.59 0.14 -3.87
CA ILE A 43 -7.18 -0.07 -4.16
C ILE A 43 -6.78 0.66 -5.44
N SER A 44 -7.59 0.58 -6.48
CA SER A 44 -7.33 1.25 -7.74
C SER A 44 -7.21 2.77 -7.57
N GLU A 45 -8.10 3.37 -6.77
CA GLU A 45 -8.04 4.80 -6.51
C GLU A 45 -6.76 5.23 -5.83
N TYR A 46 -6.33 4.46 -4.81
CA TYR A 46 -5.10 4.77 -4.11
C TYR A 46 -3.86 4.51 -4.95
N LEU A 47 -3.92 3.51 -5.83
CA LEU A 47 -2.83 3.27 -6.76
C LEU A 47 -2.68 4.42 -7.76
N ASP A 48 -3.79 4.98 -8.22
CA ASP A 48 -3.73 6.12 -9.13
C ASP A 48 -3.04 7.31 -8.48
N VAL A 49 -3.34 7.56 -7.20
CA VAL A 49 -2.66 8.61 -6.46
C VAL A 49 -1.18 8.29 -6.31
N ALA A 50 -0.85 7.06 -5.96
CA ALA A 50 0.54 6.66 -5.76
C ALA A 50 1.35 6.77 -7.06
N HIS A 51 0.75 6.43 -8.19
CA HIS A 51 1.43 6.55 -9.48
C HIS A 51 1.80 7.99 -9.83
N ALA A 52 1.06 8.95 -9.31
CA ALA A 52 1.33 10.35 -9.56
C ALA A 52 2.55 10.87 -8.79
N PHE A 53 2.90 10.24 -7.68
CA PHE A 53 3.94 10.74 -6.78
C PHE A 53 5.13 9.80 -6.58
N PHE A 54 5.00 8.55 -6.93
CA PHE A 54 6.00 7.53 -6.57
C PHE A 54 6.40 6.69 -7.77
N GLU A 55 7.53 6.00 -7.61
CA GLU A 55 8.03 5.09 -8.62
C GLU A 55 7.21 3.79 -8.64
N LYS A 56 7.38 3.04 -9.71
CA LYS A 56 6.68 1.78 -9.90
C LYS A 56 6.89 0.79 -8.76
N SER A 57 8.11 0.73 -8.23
CA SER A 57 8.40 -0.18 -7.13
C SER A 57 7.62 0.17 -5.88
N ASP A 58 7.44 1.47 -5.61
CA ASP A 58 6.69 1.93 -4.45
C ASP A 58 5.19 1.67 -4.62
N THR A 59 4.69 1.86 -5.84
CA THR A 59 3.28 1.57 -6.09
C THR A 59 2.96 0.09 -5.98
N ARG A 60 3.91 -0.78 -6.30
CA ARG A 60 3.74 -2.21 -6.07
C ARG A 60 3.58 -2.54 -4.60
N ILE A 61 4.32 -1.83 -3.74
CA ILE A 61 4.19 -2.02 -2.29
C ILE A 61 2.81 -1.61 -1.83
N VAL A 62 2.33 -0.46 -2.29
CA VAL A 62 0.97 0.00 -1.97
C VAL A 62 -0.05 -1.05 -2.39
N ASN A 63 0.06 -1.54 -3.61
CA ASN A 63 -0.86 -2.55 -4.11
C ASN A 63 -0.82 -3.82 -3.25
N GLY A 64 0.37 -4.31 -2.94
CA GLY A 64 0.52 -5.52 -2.15
C GLY A 64 -0.05 -5.38 -0.76
N VAL A 65 0.25 -4.27 -0.09
CA VAL A 65 -0.25 -4.03 1.26
C VAL A 65 -1.76 -3.88 1.28
N LEU A 66 -2.32 -3.08 0.37
CA LEU A 66 -3.76 -2.86 0.34
C LEU A 66 -4.51 -4.13 -0.05
N ASP A 67 -3.95 -4.92 -0.95
CA ASP A 67 -4.55 -6.20 -1.32
C ASP A 67 -4.58 -7.15 -0.12
N ALA A 68 -3.48 -7.22 0.63
CA ALA A 68 -3.41 -8.06 1.82
C ALA A 68 -4.42 -7.61 2.88
N VAL A 69 -4.54 -6.30 3.11
CA VAL A 69 -5.52 -5.76 4.06
C VAL A 69 -6.94 -6.09 3.59
N GLY A 70 -7.21 -5.91 2.29
CA GLY A 70 -8.52 -6.21 1.74
C GLY A 70 -8.92 -7.65 1.97
N LYS A 71 -8.00 -8.58 1.75
CA LYS A 71 -8.27 -10.01 1.97
C LYS A 71 -8.45 -10.34 3.44
N ALA A 72 -7.74 -9.63 4.31
CA ALA A 72 -7.84 -9.89 5.75
C ALA A 72 -9.16 -9.39 6.35
N VAL A 73 -9.73 -8.29 5.84
CA VAL A 73 -10.93 -7.68 6.40
C VAL A 73 -12.19 -7.99 5.60
N ARG A 74 -12.06 -8.58 4.46
CA ARG A 74 -13.17 -8.94 3.58
C ARG A 74 -13.03 -10.36 3.09
#